data_45ac68c1e31ddd145581ab88b32c613d
#
_entry.id   45ac68c1e31ddd145581ab88b32c613d
#
_cell.length_a   1.000
_cell.length_b   1.000
_cell.length_c   1.000
_cell.angle_alpha   90.00
_cell.angle_beta   90.00
_cell.angle_gamma   90.00
#
_symmetry.space_group_name_H-M   'P 1'
#
loop_
_entity.id
_entity.type
_entity.pdbx_description
1 polymer ?
#
loop_
_entity_poly.entity_id
_entity_poly.type
_entity_poly.pdbx_seq_one_letter_code
_entity_poly.pdbx_strand_id
1 'polypeptide(L)'
;KSDDAEEIASAELIEDRVQQALSLLGEVKALWSGWLSGLDRAGFFEQLQDNRLRASWKTQILKPLQTLFAGAAFVPVIDECRRIHKEVLRGRVWAALHMHAGDGNVHTNIPVNSDNYAMLQTAHEAVGRIMALARRLDGVISGEHGIGITKLEFLSDDELRGFTDYKQRVDPQ
;
A
#
# COMPACT_ATOMS: atom_id res chain seq x y z
N LYS A 1 29.15 -16.02 41.20
CA LYS A 1 27.88 -15.54 41.84
C LYS A 1 27.59 -14.06 41.57
N SER A 2 28.63 -13.17 41.40
CA SER A 2 28.42 -11.77 41.00
C SER A 2 28.10 -11.68 39.50
N ASP A 3 28.85 -12.40 38.69
CA ASP A 3 28.71 -12.41 37.23
C ASP A 3 27.34 -12.97 36.76
N ASP A 4 26.88 -14.02 37.43
CA ASP A 4 25.55 -14.64 37.16
C ASP A 4 24.41 -13.64 37.44
N ALA A 5 24.53 -12.81 38.49
CA ALA A 5 23.50 -11.83 38.85
C ALA A 5 23.47 -10.64 37.89
N GLU A 6 24.64 -10.18 37.39
CA GLU A 6 24.74 -9.13 36.37
C GLU A 6 24.23 -9.59 35.01
N GLU A 7 24.51 -10.86 34.66
CA GLU A 7 23.99 -11.46 33.40
C GLU A 7 22.47 -11.60 33.43
N ILE A 8 21.89 -12.05 34.54
CA ILE A 8 20.43 -12.14 34.73
C ILE A 8 19.80 -10.76 34.66
N ALA A 9 20.32 -9.75 35.36
CA ALA A 9 19.80 -8.39 35.32
C ALA A 9 19.88 -7.77 33.89
N SER A 10 20.93 -8.10 33.14
CA SER A 10 21.07 -7.67 31.76
C SER A 10 20.03 -8.32 30.83
N ALA A 11 19.76 -9.63 31.04
CA ALA A 11 18.76 -10.37 30.28
C ALA A 11 17.35 -9.87 30.57
N GLU A 12 17.00 -9.60 31.83
CA GLU A 12 15.70 -9.02 32.22
C GLU A 12 15.49 -7.63 31.61
N LEU A 13 16.53 -6.79 31.56
CA LEU A 13 16.46 -5.48 30.94
C LEU A 13 16.23 -5.56 29.43
N ILE A 14 16.85 -6.52 28.74
CA ILE A 14 16.65 -6.75 27.32
C ILE A 14 15.21 -7.23 27.05
N GLU A 15 14.74 -8.17 27.87
CA GLU A 15 13.37 -8.69 27.76
C GLU A 15 12.32 -7.56 27.93
N ASP A 16 12.49 -6.71 28.93
CA ASP A 16 11.60 -5.55 29.14
C ASP A 16 11.58 -4.60 27.94
N ARG A 17 12.74 -4.31 27.34
CA ARG A 17 12.81 -3.49 26.11
C ARG A 17 12.10 -4.16 24.94
N VAL A 18 12.22 -5.47 24.78
CA VAL A 18 11.54 -6.23 23.73
C VAL A 18 10.03 -6.15 23.93
N GLN A 19 9.55 -6.34 25.17
CA GLN A 19 8.12 -6.23 25.47
C GLN A 19 7.57 -4.82 25.21
N GLN A 20 8.30 -3.78 25.56
CA GLN A 20 7.94 -2.40 25.24
C GLN A 20 7.90 -2.15 23.74
N ALA A 21 8.83 -2.68 22.96
CA ALA A 21 8.84 -2.59 21.52
C ALA A 21 7.65 -3.31 20.87
N LEU A 22 7.30 -4.50 21.36
CA LEU A 22 6.13 -5.25 20.89
C LEU A 22 4.83 -4.52 21.19
N SER A 23 4.69 -3.91 22.38
CA SER A 23 3.54 -3.07 22.73
C SER A 23 3.42 -1.88 21.78
N LEU A 24 4.51 -1.12 21.59
CA LEU A 24 4.57 -0.01 20.66
C LEU A 24 4.12 -0.41 19.24
N LEU A 25 4.67 -1.49 18.71
CA LEU A 25 4.34 -1.97 17.37
C LEU A 25 2.88 -2.43 17.30
N GLY A 26 2.36 -3.06 18.35
CA GLY A 26 0.96 -3.45 18.49
C GLY A 26 0.01 -2.24 18.44
N GLU A 27 0.33 -1.20 19.19
CA GLU A 27 -0.44 0.06 19.20
C GLU A 27 -0.45 0.75 17.84
N VAL A 28 0.71 0.89 17.20
CA VAL A 28 0.82 1.49 15.87
C VAL A 28 0.07 0.67 14.82
N LYS A 29 0.18 -0.66 14.89
CA LYS A 29 -0.58 -1.56 14.02
C LYS A 29 -2.08 -1.40 14.21
N ALA A 30 -2.57 -1.36 15.42
CA ALA A 30 -3.99 -1.16 15.74
C ALA A 30 -4.49 0.19 15.21
N LEU A 31 -3.72 1.27 15.43
CA LEU A 31 -4.02 2.59 14.94
C LEU A 31 -4.14 2.63 13.41
N TRP A 32 -3.14 2.13 12.68
CA TRP A 32 -3.15 2.15 11.23
C TRP A 32 -4.21 1.23 10.64
N SER A 33 -4.45 0.06 11.26
CA SER A 33 -5.54 -0.84 10.85
C SER A 33 -6.92 -0.20 11.07
N GLY A 34 -7.08 0.55 12.15
CA GLY A 34 -8.31 1.33 12.41
C GLY A 34 -8.56 2.39 11.34
N TRP A 35 -7.53 3.05 10.82
CA TRP A 35 -7.67 3.96 9.69
C TRP A 35 -8.06 3.23 8.41
N LEU A 36 -7.39 2.12 8.09
CA LEU A 36 -7.69 1.32 6.89
C LEU A 36 -9.14 0.78 6.89
N SER A 37 -9.65 0.38 8.05
CA SER A 37 -11.05 -0.05 8.18
C SER A 37 -12.07 1.10 8.11
N GLY A 38 -11.61 2.33 8.12
CA GLY A 38 -12.42 3.54 8.08
C GLY A 38 -12.37 4.33 6.78
N LEU A 39 -11.76 3.78 5.71
CA LEU A 39 -11.56 4.49 4.44
C LEU A 39 -12.85 5.04 3.82
N ASP A 40 -13.98 4.32 3.96
CA ASP A 40 -15.29 4.72 3.42
C ASP A 40 -16.10 5.63 4.35
N ARG A 41 -15.55 6.03 5.50
CA ARG A 41 -16.25 6.91 6.43
C ARG A 41 -16.28 8.34 5.90
N ALA A 42 -17.41 9.01 6.08
CA ALA A 42 -17.53 10.43 5.76
C ALA A 42 -16.46 11.25 6.51
N GLY A 43 -15.84 12.19 5.81
CA GLY A 43 -14.79 13.05 6.37
C GLY A 43 -13.40 12.40 6.49
N PHE A 44 -13.21 11.14 6.06
CA PHE A 44 -11.89 10.50 6.09
C PHE A 44 -10.90 11.18 5.13
N PHE A 45 -11.38 11.51 3.93
CA PHE A 45 -10.55 12.18 2.91
C PHE A 45 -10.09 13.57 3.35
N GLU A 46 -10.97 14.35 3.95
CA GLU A 46 -10.65 15.67 4.51
C GLU A 46 -9.60 15.56 5.62
N GLN A 47 -9.69 14.53 6.48
CA GLN A 47 -8.69 14.29 7.53
C GLN A 47 -7.31 13.94 6.96
N LEU A 48 -7.25 13.24 5.81
CA LEU A 48 -6.01 13.00 5.09
C LEU A 48 -5.44 14.29 4.48
N GLN A 49 -6.29 15.09 3.83
CA GLN A 49 -5.88 16.35 3.21
C GLN A 49 -5.36 17.34 4.24
N ASP A 50 -6.00 17.44 5.40
CA ASP A 50 -5.62 18.33 6.51
C ASP A 50 -4.42 17.78 7.32
N ASN A 51 -3.84 16.66 6.93
CA ASN A 51 -2.77 15.96 7.66
C ASN A 51 -3.13 15.55 9.10
N ARG A 52 -4.42 15.49 9.45
CA ARG A 52 -4.88 14.99 10.76
C ARG A 52 -4.67 13.48 10.90
N LEU A 53 -4.74 12.74 9.77
CA LEU A 53 -4.36 11.32 9.67
C LEU A 53 -3.04 11.22 8.93
N ARG A 54 -1.99 10.87 9.64
CA ARG A 54 -0.67 10.74 9.05
C ARG A 54 0.09 9.56 9.62
N ALA A 55 0.21 8.48 8.84
CA ALA A 55 1.11 7.38 9.14
C ALA A 55 2.57 7.81 8.90
N SER A 56 3.43 7.63 9.88
CA SER A 56 4.83 8.00 9.78
C SER A 56 5.74 6.96 10.42
N TRP A 57 6.41 6.17 9.60
CA TRP A 57 7.47 5.28 10.04
C TRP A 57 8.49 5.97 10.94
N LYS A 58 8.96 7.16 10.53
CA LYS A 58 10.01 7.87 11.24
C LYS A 58 9.63 8.27 12.66
N THR A 59 8.42 8.78 12.84
CA THR A 59 7.99 9.34 14.14
C THR A 59 7.28 8.33 15.02
N GLN A 60 6.53 7.41 14.43
CA GLN A 60 5.70 6.46 15.18
C GLN A 60 6.42 5.13 15.46
N ILE A 61 7.45 4.78 14.69
CA ILE A 61 8.17 3.52 14.84
C ILE A 61 9.67 3.75 15.06
N LEU A 62 10.38 4.33 14.08
CA LEU A 62 11.84 4.38 14.12
C LEU A 62 12.38 5.14 15.33
N LYS A 63 11.92 6.36 15.59
CA LYS A 63 12.41 7.17 16.72
C LYS A 63 12.13 6.52 18.08
N PRO A 64 10.91 6.02 18.38
CA PRO A 64 10.67 5.28 19.61
C PRO A 64 11.54 4.04 19.77
N LEU A 65 11.72 3.24 18.72
CA LEU A 65 12.61 2.08 18.75
C LEU A 65 14.07 2.46 19.01
N GLN A 66 14.54 3.56 18.41
CA GLN A 66 15.89 4.09 18.67
C GLN A 66 16.08 4.54 20.13
N THR A 67 15.02 5.01 20.78
CA THR A 67 15.04 5.36 22.20
C THR A 67 15.06 4.11 23.07
N LEU A 68 14.23 3.11 22.77
CA LEU A 68 14.18 1.84 23.50
C LEU A 68 15.50 1.05 23.37
N PHE A 69 16.04 0.99 22.18
CA PHE A 69 17.26 0.29 21.84
C PHE A 69 18.44 1.27 21.69
N ALA A 70 18.58 2.20 22.64
CA ALA A 70 19.72 3.10 22.67
C ALA A 70 21.01 2.33 23.06
N GLY A 71 22.13 2.66 22.40
CA GLY A 71 23.44 2.09 22.67
C GLY A 71 24.03 1.28 21.53
N ALA A 72 25.36 1.17 21.50
CA ALA A 72 26.10 0.55 20.41
C ALA A 72 25.73 -0.94 20.19
N ALA A 73 25.41 -1.66 21.23
CA ALA A 73 25.01 -3.07 21.16
C ALA A 73 23.71 -3.29 20.34
N PHE A 74 22.85 -2.30 20.27
CA PHE A 74 21.54 -2.41 19.60
C PHE A 74 21.51 -1.80 18.19
N VAL A 75 22.63 -1.26 17.69
CA VAL A 75 22.74 -0.74 16.32
C VAL A 75 22.27 -1.78 15.28
N PRO A 76 22.67 -3.07 15.37
CA PRO A 76 22.20 -4.07 14.40
C PRO A 76 20.67 -4.26 14.40
N VAL A 77 20.00 -4.13 15.55
CA VAL A 77 18.54 -4.23 15.64
C VAL A 77 17.87 -3.07 14.86
N ILE A 78 18.36 -1.86 15.07
CA ILE A 78 17.82 -0.68 14.37
C ILE A 78 18.12 -0.73 12.87
N ASP A 79 19.28 -1.22 12.47
CA ASP A 79 19.62 -1.38 11.05
C ASP A 79 18.77 -2.44 10.38
N GLU A 80 18.46 -3.53 11.07
CA GLU A 80 17.54 -4.55 10.59
C GLU A 80 16.11 -3.98 10.43
N CYS A 81 15.62 -3.19 11.40
CA CYS A 81 14.33 -2.49 11.25
C CYS A 81 14.30 -1.57 10.03
N ARG A 82 15.40 -0.85 9.75
CA ARG A 82 15.54 -0.02 8.55
C ARG A 82 15.54 -0.85 7.27
N ARG A 83 16.23 -2.00 7.29
CA ARG A 83 16.28 -2.92 6.14
C ARG A 83 14.89 -3.45 5.80
N ILE A 84 14.16 -3.95 6.80
CA ILE A 84 12.77 -4.42 6.66
C ILE A 84 11.87 -3.30 6.09
N HIS A 85 11.95 -2.11 6.67
CA HIS A 85 11.17 -0.97 6.15
C HIS A 85 11.46 -0.66 4.69
N LYS A 86 12.74 -0.70 4.29
CA LYS A 86 13.16 -0.46 2.90
C LYS A 86 12.62 -1.53 1.94
N GLU A 87 12.59 -2.79 2.37
CA GLU A 87 12.00 -3.89 1.58
C GLU A 87 10.49 -3.72 1.41
N VAL A 88 9.78 -3.39 2.48
CA VAL A 88 8.33 -3.11 2.41
C VAL A 88 8.06 -1.95 1.45
N LEU A 89 8.87 -0.89 1.48
CA LEU A 89 8.72 0.24 0.55
C LEU A 89 8.96 -0.17 -0.92
N ARG A 90 9.86 -1.11 -1.18
CA ARG A 90 10.13 -1.61 -2.54
C ARG A 90 8.97 -2.45 -3.11
N GLY A 91 8.23 -3.13 -2.25
CA GLY A 91 7.08 -3.94 -2.64
C GLY A 91 5.73 -3.20 -2.64
N ARG A 92 5.70 -1.92 -2.22
CA ARG A 92 4.44 -1.17 -2.16
C ARG A 92 3.92 -0.81 -3.54
N VAL A 93 2.63 -0.99 -3.72
CA VAL A 93 1.91 -0.47 -4.90
C VAL A 93 1.47 0.97 -4.61
N TRP A 94 1.65 1.85 -5.59
CA TRP A 94 1.17 3.22 -5.55
C TRP A 94 0.73 3.66 -6.95
N ALA A 95 -0.14 4.65 -7.02
CA ALA A 95 -0.62 5.19 -8.28
C ALA A 95 -0.20 6.66 -8.42
N ALA A 96 0.38 6.99 -9.57
CA ALA A 96 0.53 8.36 -10.00
C ALA A 96 -0.63 8.72 -10.93
N LEU A 97 -1.22 9.88 -10.72
CA LEU A 97 -2.32 10.38 -11.54
C LEU A 97 -1.87 11.60 -12.31
N HIS A 98 -2.26 11.67 -13.59
CA HIS A 98 -2.30 12.89 -14.35
C HIS A 98 -3.61 12.93 -15.14
N MET A 99 -4.08 14.11 -15.48
CA MET A 99 -5.42 14.22 -16.02
C MET A 99 -5.55 15.40 -16.99
N HIS A 100 -6.47 15.24 -17.92
CA HIS A 100 -7.06 16.34 -18.67
C HIS A 100 -8.31 16.80 -17.92
N ALA A 101 -8.11 17.69 -16.94
CA ALA A 101 -9.15 18.04 -15.96
C ALA A 101 -10.43 18.62 -16.60
N GLY A 102 -10.29 19.34 -17.75
CA GLY A 102 -11.42 19.87 -18.49
C GLY A 102 -12.33 18.81 -19.10
N ASP A 103 -11.77 17.65 -19.43
CA ASP A 103 -12.48 16.54 -20.07
C ASP A 103 -12.87 15.44 -19.08
N GLY A 104 -12.42 15.55 -17.82
CA GLY A 104 -12.60 14.51 -16.80
C GLY A 104 -11.80 13.23 -17.08
N ASN A 105 -10.82 13.26 -17.99
CA ASN A 105 -10.02 12.12 -18.36
C ASN A 105 -8.82 11.97 -17.40
N VAL A 106 -8.73 10.81 -16.74
CA VAL A 106 -7.70 10.52 -15.73
C VAL A 106 -6.82 9.37 -16.20
N HIS A 107 -5.52 9.64 -16.27
CA HIS A 107 -4.50 8.61 -16.49
C HIS A 107 -3.96 8.11 -15.16
N THR A 108 -4.00 6.81 -14.97
CA THR A 108 -3.48 6.16 -13.77
C THR A 108 -2.27 5.32 -14.13
N ASN A 109 -1.11 5.67 -13.58
CA ASN A 109 0.12 4.91 -13.74
C ASN A 109 0.44 4.18 -12.44
N ILE A 110 0.50 2.85 -12.50
CA ILE A 110 0.83 1.97 -11.38
C ILE A 110 2.14 1.26 -11.70
N PRO A 111 3.30 1.81 -11.29
CA PRO A 111 4.57 1.16 -11.52
C PRO A 111 4.68 -0.09 -10.65
N VAL A 112 5.13 -1.17 -11.27
CA VAL A 112 5.32 -2.47 -10.63
C VAL A 112 6.69 -3.06 -10.99
N ASN A 113 7.22 -3.86 -10.08
CA ASN A 113 8.38 -4.70 -10.37
C ASN A 113 7.88 -6.05 -10.91
N SER A 114 8.22 -6.36 -12.16
CA SER A 114 7.79 -7.60 -12.84
C SER A 114 8.25 -8.88 -12.13
N ASP A 115 9.30 -8.80 -11.32
CA ASP A 115 9.82 -9.94 -10.55
C ASP A 115 9.06 -10.18 -9.24
N ASN A 116 8.17 -9.24 -8.86
CA ASN A 116 7.40 -9.31 -7.63
C ASN A 116 5.94 -9.65 -7.91
N TYR A 117 5.62 -10.95 -7.89
CA TYR A 117 4.28 -11.44 -8.19
C TYR A 117 3.21 -10.89 -7.23
N ALA A 118 3.52 -10.76 -5.94
CA ALA A 118 2.59 -10.18 -4.96
C ALA A 118 2.28 -8.71 -5.26
N MET A 119 3.28 -7.95 -5.72
CA MET A 119 3.09 -6.56 -6.15
C MET A 119 2.24 -6.47 -7.41
N LEU A 120 2.45 -7.37 -8.39
CA LEU A 120 1.62 -7.47 -9.60
C LEU A 120 0.17 -7.77 -9.27
N GLN A 121 -0.08 -8.71 -8.37
CA GLN A 121 -1.43 -9.07 -7.91
C GLN A 121 -2.14 -7.88 -7.24
N THR A 122 -1.44 -7.20 -6.33
CA THR A 122 -1.98 -6.00 -5.66
C THR A 122 -2.28 -4.87 -6.65
N ALA A 123 -1.41 -4.70 -7.66
CA ALA A 123 -1.65 -3.71 -8.72
C ALA A 123 -2.87 -4.06 -9.57
N HIS A 124 -3.06 -5.33 -9.91
CA HIS A 124 -4.25 -5.81 -10.64
C HIS A 124 -5.54 -5.55 -9.85
N GLU A 125 -5.55 -5.86 -8.55
CA GLU A 125 -6.68 -5.55 -7.67
C GLU A 125 -6.97 -4.04 -7.61
N ALA A 126 -5.92 -3.21 -7.56
CA ALA A 126 -6.07 -1.75 -7.59
C ALA A 126 -6.70 -1.27 -8.91
N VAL A 127 -6.28 -1.83 -10.05
CA VAL A 127 -6.89 -1.54 -11.37
C VAL A 127 -8.36 -1.94 -11.37
N GLY A 128 -8.73 -3.13 -10.88
CA GLY A 128 -10.13 -3.56 -10.78
C GLY A 128 -10.99 -2.59 -9.97
N ARG A 129 -10.48 -2.09 -8.83
CA ARG A 129 -11.16 -1.08 -8.02
C ARG A 129 -11.31 0.26 -8.74
N ILE A 130 -10.32 0.70 -9.50
CA ILE A 130 -10.37 1.94 -10.30
C ILE A 130 -11.44 1.81 -11.38
N MET A 131 -11.48 0.69 -12.11
CA MET A 131 -12.48 0.45 -13.16
C MET A 131 -13.90 0.38 -12.61
N ALA A 132 -14.08 -0.30 -11.47
CA ALA A 132 -15.37 -0.33 -10.76
C ALA A 132 -15.81 1.06 -10.29
N LEU A 133 -14.87 1.90 -9.82
CA LEU A 133 -15.16 3.28 -9.45
C LEU A 133 -15.58 4.12 -10.65
N ALA A 134 -14.86 4.01 -11.78
CA ALA A 134 -15.21 4.73 -13.01
C ALA A 134 -16.64 4.42 -13.44
N ARG A 135 -17.03 3.13 -13.47
CA ARG A 135 -18.41 2.71 -13.79
C ARG A 135 -19.44 3.25 -12.81
N ARG A 136 -19.15 3.21 -11.51
CA ARG A 136 -20.04 3.75 -10.47
C ARG A 136 -20.31 5.25 -10.61
N LEU A 137 -19.37 5.95 -11.22
CA LEU A 137 -19.46 7.39 -11.52
C LEU A 137 -19.98 7.69 -12.94
N ASP A 138 -20.57 6.70 -13.62
CA ASP A 138 -21.05 6.77 -15.00
C ASP A 138 -19.95 7.15 -16.00
N GLY A 139 -18.69 6.88 -15.65
CA GLY A 139 -17.54 7.09 -16.51
C GLY A 139 -17.22 5.88 -17.38
N VAL A 140 -16.44 6.12 -18.42
CA VAL A 140 -15.91 5.07 -19.29
C VAL A 140 -14.57 4.57 -18.81
N ILE A 141 -14.27 3.28 -19.04
CA ILE A 141 -13.00 2.66 -18.60
C ILE A 141 -11.82 2.95 -19.51
N SER A 142 -12.06 3.59 -20.67
CA SER A 142 -11.01 4.01 -21.60
C SER A 142 -11.45 5.26 -22.37
N GLY A 143 -10.83 6.39 -22.07
CA GLY A 143 -11.10 7.66 -22.76
C GLY A 143 -10.33 7.81 -24.07
N GLU A 144 -9.02 7.48 -24.09
CA GLU A 144 -8.12 7.80 -25.22
C GLU A 144 -7.41 6.56 -25.78
N HIS A 145 -6.91 5.68 -24.93
CA HIS A 145 -5.93 4.64 -25.29
C HIS A 145 -6.57 3.36 -25.87
N GLY A 146 -7.87 3.33 -26.01
CA GLY A 146 -8.59 2.13 -26.44
C GLY A 146 -8.65 1.04 -25.33
N ILE A 147 -9.25 -0.08 -25.67
CA ILE A 147 -9.50 -1.15 -24.70
C ILE A 147 -8.28 -2.06 -24.56
N GLY A 148 -7.72 -2.53 -25.66
CA GLY A 148 -6.65 -3.50 -25.66
C GLY A 148 -7.04 -4.79 -24.92
N ILE A 149 -6.09 -5.68 -24.73
CA ILE A 149 -6.31 -6.96 -24.03
C ILE A 149 -6.57 -6.75 -22.53
N THR A 150 -5.90 -5.78 -21.94
CA THR A 150 -5.90 -5.58 -20.48
C THR A 150 -7.20 -5.01 -19.90
N LYS A 151 -8.07 -4.47 -20.75
CA LYS A 151 -9.34 -3.88 -20.31
C LYS A 151 -10.56 -4.70 -20.70
N LEU A 152 -10.40 -5.78 -21.47
CA LEU A 152 -11.52 -6.62 -21.91
C LEU A 152 -12.32 -7.20 -20.74
N GLU A 153 -11.66 -7.61 -19.69
CA GLU A 153 -12.28 -8.19 -18.49
C GLU A 153 -13.20 -7.22 -17.73
N PHE A 154 -13.07 -5.92 -17.99
CA PHE A 154 -13.89 -4.87 -17.36
C PHE A 154 -15.08 -4.43 -18.22
N LEU A 155 -15.23 -4.98 -19.43
CA LEU A 155 -16.36 -4.72 -20.32
C LEU A 155 -17.45 -5.78 -20.13
N SER A 156 -18.70 -5.36 -20.27
CA SER A 156 -19.84 -6.27 -20.35
C SER A 156 -19.92 -6.91 -21.74
N ASP A 157 -20.65 -8.02 -21.85
CA ASP A 157 -20.90 -8.69 -23.14
C ASP A 157 -21.57 -7.77 -24.15
N ASP A 158 -22.45 -6.88 -23.70
CA ASP A 158 -23.14 -5.90 -24.57
C ASP A 158 -22.16 -4.87 -25.14
N GLU A 159 -21.22 -4.38 -24.35
CA GLU A 159 -20.16 -3.47 -24.80
C GLU A 159 -19.20 -4.18 -25.76
N LEU A 160 -18.92 -5.47 -25.54
CA LEU A 160 -18.04 -6.27 -26.39
C LEU A 160 -18.69 -6.69 -27.73
N ARG A 161 -20.02 -6.79 -27.78
CA ARG A 161 -20.75 -7.31 -28.94
C ARG A 161 -20.38 -6.59 -30.25
N GLY A 162 -20.37 -5.26 -30.23
CA GLY A 162 -20.02 -4.48 -31.43
C GLY A 162 -18.61 -4.76 -31.95
N PHE A 163 -17.66 -4.94 -31.04
CA PHE A 163 -16.27 -5.28 -31.41
C PHE A 163 -16.19 -6.71 -31.92
N THR A 164 -16.87 -7.66 -31.31
CA THR A 164 -16.92 -9.06 -31.73
C THR A 164 -17.56 -9.21 -33.10
N ASP A 165 -18.69 -8.56 -33.35
CA ASP A 165 -19.38 -8.55 -34.64
C ASP A 165 -18.51 -7.94 -35.74
N TYR A 166 -17.82 -6.83 -35.43
CA TYR A 166 -16.89 -6.23 -36.38
C TYR A 166 -15.73 -7.16 -36.69
N LYS A 167 -15.10 -7.76 -35.67
CA LYS A 167 -13.98 -8.70 -35.86
C LYS A 167 -14.42 -9.90 -36.72
N GLN A 168 -15.54 -10.51 -36.41
CA GLN A 168 -16.08 -11.66 -37.18
C GLN A 168 -16.31 -11.33 -38.65
N ARG A 169 -16.68 -10.07 -38.96
CA ARG A 169 -16.92 -9.63 -40.33
C ARG A 169 -15.63 -9.38 -41.12
N VAL A 170 -14.58 -8.84 -40.47
CA VAL A 170 -13.37 -8.39 -41.16
C VAL A 170 -12.17 -9.32 -40.99
N ASP A 171 -12.17 -10.11 -39.92
CA ASP A 171 -11.10 -11.06 -39.56
C ASP A 171 -11.70 -12.22 -38.77
N PRO A 172 -12.36 -13.19 -39.42
CA PRO A 172 -13.14 -14.25 -38.80
C PRO A 172 -12.29 -15.38 -38.16
N GLN A 173 -10.95 -15.28 -38.19
CA GLN A 173 -10.03 -16.28 -37.61
C GLN A 173 -9.62 -15.95 -36.15
#